data_bd6a3a6fd51e28b2e7a0d3b83d10e1ca
#
_entry.id   bd6a3a6fd51e28b2e7a0d3b83d10e1ca
#
_cell.length_a   1.000
_cell.length_b   1.000
_cell.length_c   1.000
_cell.angle_alpha   90.00
_cell.angle_beta   90.00
_cell.angle_gamma   90.00
#
_symmetry.space_group_name_H-M   'P 1'
#
loop_
_entity.id
_entity.type
_entity.pdbx_description
1 polymer ?
#
loop_
_entity_poly.entity_id
_entity_poly.type
_entity_poly.pdbx_seq_one_letter_code
_entity_poly.pdbx_strand_id
1 'polypeptide(L)'
;LKAKEIIYMLVDAVSKNGNLLLNVGPRADGSIQEEQKKPLLETGKWLKINGEAIYETTYWEKQEAETEKGQQVRFTKKGNQLYAVILDEELDASVVIKDLEIPSGATVTLLGEAGELSWEQKGENLSVKIPENIQKQYAYTLKISC
;
A
#
# COMPACT_ATOMS: atom_id res chain seq x y z
N LEU A 1 -14.18 7.45 12.00
CA LEU A 1 -13.24 7.09 10.94
C LEU A 1 -13.26 5.60 10.68
N LYS A 2 -13.32 5.23 9.41
CA LYS A 2 -13.26 3.82 9.00
C LYS A 2 -11.81 3.40 8.79
N ALA A 3 -11.54 2.11 8.90
CA ALA A 3 -10.19 1.57 8.70
C ALA A 3 -9.61 1.96 7.35
N LYS A 4 -10.40 1.93 6.29
CA LYS A 4 -9.98 2.35 4.95
C LYS A 4 -9.44 3.78 4.96
N GLU A 5 -10.14 4.69 5.61
CA GLU A 5 -9.73 6.09 5.70
C GLU A 5 -8.43 6.25 6.46
N ILE A 6 -8.28 5.52 7.57
CA ILE A 6 -7.07 5.56 8.39
C ILE A 6 -5.88 5.05 7.58
N ILE A 7 -6.05 3.93 6.89
CA ILE A 7 -5.00 3.33 6.07
C ILE A 7 -4.56 4.28 4.96
N TYR A 8 -5.52 4.88 4.26
CA TYR A 8 -5.21 5.78 3.15
C TYR A 8 -4.47 7.04 3.65
N MET A 9 -4.89 7.59 4.78
CA MET A 9 -4.19 8.74 5.38
C MET A 9 -2.78 8.38 5.82
N LEU A 10 -2.62 7.20 6.42
CA LEU A 10 -1.31 6.73 6.89
C LEU A 10 -0.35 6.55 5.70
N VAL A 11 -0.79 5.88 4.65
CA VAL A 11 0.03 5.65 3.46
C VAL A 11 0.41 6.97 2.81
N ASP A 12 -0.55 7.87 2.66
CA ASP A 12 -0.30 9.18 2.06
C ASP A 12 0.72 9.97 2.87
N ALA A 13 0.56 10.01 4.19
CA ALA A 13 1.49 10.73 5.07
C ALA A 13 2.91 10.16 4.99
N VAL A 14 3.05 8.84 5.07
CA VAL A 14 4.36 8.20 5.05
C VAL A 14 5.05 8.37 3.69
N SER A 15 4.30 8.30 2.59
CA SER A 15 4.84 8.50 1.25
C SER A 15 5.41 9.91 1.06
N LYS A 16 4.94 10.86 1.84
CA LYS A 16 5.39 12.26 1.82
C LYS A 16 6.33 12.58 2.98
N ASN A 17 6.91 11.55 3.59
CA ASN A 17 7.83 11.66 4.72
C ASN A 17 7.21 12.35 5.94
N GLY A 18 5.91 12.15 6.13
CA GLY A 18 5.19 12.67 7.27
C GLY A 18 4.81 11.59 8.27
N ASN A 19 4.12 12.00 9.32
CA ASN A 19 3.59 11.10 10.34
C ASN A 19 2.08 11.30 10.44
N LEU A 20 1.39 10.24 10.85
CA LEU A 20 -0.03 10.31 11.15
C LEU A 20 -0.24 10.25 12.66
N LEU A 21 -0.92 11.26 13.19
CA LEU A 21 -1.35 11.26 14.57
C LEU A 21 -2.86 11.02 14.60
N LEU A 22 -3.27 9.92 15.23
CA LEU A 22 -4.66 9.54 15.32
C LEU A 22 -5.11 9.64 16.79
N ASN A 23 -6.11 10.49 17.03
CA ASN A 23 -6.69 10.65 18.36
C ASN A 23 -7.88 9.72 18.54
N VAL A 24 -7.91 9.04 19.68
CA VAL A 24 -9.07 8.26 20.11
C VAL A 24 -9.60 8.85 21.41
N GLY A 25 -10.93 8.93 21.54
CA GLY A 25 -11.56 9.44 22.74
C GLY A 25 -11.84 8.33 23.73
N PRO A 26 -11.00 8.12 24.76
CA PRO A 26 -11.28 7.07 25.75
C PRO A 26 -12.48 7.44 26.60
N ARG A 27 -13.15 6.42 27.14
CA ARG A 27 -14.22 6.61 28.11
C ARG A 27 -13.62 7.06 29.46
N ALA A 28 -14.50 7.48 30.35
CA ALA A 28 -14.07 7.93 31.69
C ALA A 28 -13.29 6.89 32.48
N ASP A 29 -13.54 5.59 32.23
CA ASP A 29 -12.81 4.50 32.87
C ASP A 29 -11.52 4.11 32.16
N GLY A 30 -11.15 4.85 31.11
CA GLY A 30 -9.95 4.61 30.35
C GLY A 30 -10.12 3.65 29.18
N SER A 31 -11.28 3.03 29.03
CA SER A 31 -11.53 2.12 27.91
C SER A 31 -11.85 2.90 26.63
N ILE A 32 -11.64 2.25 25.48
CA ILE A 32 -11.93 2.84 24.17
C ILE A 32 -13.26 2.23 23.69
N GLN A 33 -14.12 3.07 23.12
CA GLN A 33 -15.41 2.62 22.60
C GLN A 33 -15.22 1.64 21.44
N GLU A 34 -16.13 0.67 21.31
CA GLU A 34 -16.06 -0.35 20.24
C GLU A 34 -16.03 0.29 18.84
N GLU A 35 -16.77 1.37 18.65
CA GLU A 35 -16.82 2.08 17.38
C GLU A 35 -15.46 2.66 16.97
N GLN A 36 -14.60 2.89 17.96
CA GLN A 36 -13.23 3.38 17.73
C GLN A 36 -12.23 2.24 17.67
N LYS A 37 -12.50 1.13 18.39
CA LYS A 37 -11.61 -0.04 18.41
C LYS A 37 -11.58 -0.78 17.09
N LYS A 38 -12.74 -1.00 16.47
CA LYS A 38 -12.85 -1.80 15.26
C LYS A 38 -11.99 -1.27 14.11
N PRO A 39 -12.05 0.03 13.78
CA PRO A 39 -11.17 0.57 12.74
C PRO A 39 -9.69 0.43 13.07
N LEU A 40 -9.30 0.58 14.35
CA LEU A 40 -7.91 0.44 14.76
C LEU A 40 -7.43 -1.00 14.64
N LEU A 41 -8.27 -1.97 15.00
CA LEU A 41 -7.93 -3.39 14.89
C LEU A 41 -7.80 -3.81 13.43
N GLU A 42 -8.68 -3.34 12.57
CA GLU A 42 -8.61 -3.62 11.14
C GLU A 42 -7.37 -2.99 10.50
N THR A 43 -7.04 -1.78 10.90
CA THR A 43 -5.81 -1.13 10.46
C THR A 43 -4.59 -1.92 10.90
N GLY A 44 -4.60 -2.44 12.14
CA GLY A 44 -3.54 -3.29 12.66
C GLY A 44 -3.37 -4.58 11.84
N LYS A 45 -4.47 -5.18 11.42
CA LYS A 45 -4.42 -6.38 10.56
C LYS A 45 -3.80 -6.06 9.20
N TRP A 46 -4.16 -4.92 8.63
CA TRP A 46 -3.57 -4.47 7.37
C TRP A 46 -2.07 -4.26 7.53
N LEU A 47 -1.64 -3.65 8.63
CA LEU A 47 -0.23 -3.40 8.91
C LEU A 47 0.58 -4.68 9.13
N LYS A 48 -0.02 -5.75 9.62
CA LYS A 48 0.67 -7.04 9.74
C LYS A 48 1.12 -7.56 8.39
N ILE A 49 0.34 -7.29 7.35
CA ILE A 49 0.65 -7.72 5.97
C ILE A 49 1.53 -6.69 5.27
N ASN A 50 1.21 -5.41 5.42
CA ASN A 50 1.79 -4.35 4.60
C ASN A 50 2.75 -3.43 5.37
N GLY A 51 2.99 -3.69 6.64
CA GLY A 51 3.77 -2.80 7.51
C GLY A 51 5.19 -2.57 7.02
N GLU A 52 5.79 -3.52 6.31
CA GLU A 52 7.15 -3.31 5.79
C GLU A 52 7.21 -2.15 4.79
N ALA A 53 6.09 -1.78 4.19
CA ALA A 53 6.00 -0.63 3.29
C ALA A 53 5.83 0.69 4.06
N ILE A 54 5.60 0.60 5.37
CA ILE A 54 5.33 1.76 6.22
C ILE A 54 6.47 2.00 7.20
N TYR A 55 6.89 0.95 7.94
CA TYR A 55 7.89 1.09 9.01
C TYR A 55 9.29 1.22 8.44
N GLU A 56 10.05 2.17 8.97
CA GLU A 56 11.45 2.39 8.61
C GLU A 56 11.66 2.67 7.12
N THR A 57 10.63 3.18 6.44
CA THR A 57 10.73 3.58 5.05
C THR A 57 11.01 5.07 4.94
N THR A 58 11.47 5.46 3.76
CA THR A 58 11.64 6.87 3.41
C THR A 58 10.77 7.18 2.20
N TYR A 59 10.63 8.46 1.87
CA TYR A 59 9.97 8.85 0.64
C TYR A 59 10.83 8.50 -0.57
N TRP A 60 10.17 8.28 -1.70
CA TRP A 60 10.84 8.10 -2.99
C TRP A 60 10.72 9.40 -3.78
N GLU A 61 11.59 9.58 -4.79
CA GLU A 61 11.57 10.79 -5.63
C GLU A 61 10.20 11.07 -6.26
N LYS A 62 9.45 10.02 -6.57
CA LYS A 62 8.06 10.10 -6.99
C LYS A 62 7.20 9.63 -5.83
N GLN A 63 6.38 10.51 -5.29
CA GLN A 63 5.57 10.20 -4.12
C GLN A 63 4.24 9.55 -4.47
N GLU A 64 3.69 9.87 -5.64
CA GLU A 64 2.39 9.37 -6.05
C GLU A 64 2.31 9.15 -7.55
N ALA A 65 1.38 8.27 -7.94
CA ALA A 65 1.06 7.97 -9.32
C ALA A 65 -0.39 7.52 -9.37
N GLU A 66 -0.84 7.08 -10.53
CA GLU A 66 -2.16 6.46 -10.65
C GLU A 66 -2.07 5.31 -11.66
N THR A 67 -3.04 4.38 -11.55
CA THR A 67 -3.18 3.31 -12.52
C THR A 67 -3.96 3.83 -13.73
N GLU A 68 -3.99 3.05 -14.81
CA GLU A 68 -4.78 3.41 -15.99
C GLU A 68 -6.26 3.56 -15.66
N LYS A 69 -6.74 2.91 -14.62
CA LYS A 69 -8.12 3.03 -14.14
C LYS A 69 -8.36 4.24 -13.26
N GLY A 70 -7.32 5.00 -12.95
CA GLY A 70 -7.43 6.16 -12.07
C GLY A 70 -7.30 5.86 -10.59
N GLN A 71 -6.89 4.65 -10.22
CA GLN A 71 -6.63 4.31 -8.82
C GLN A 71 -5.37 5.03 -8.35
N GLN A 72 -5.41 5.58 -7.15
CA GLN A 72 -4.28 6.30 -6.59
C GLN A 72 -3.20 5.33 -6.10
N VAL A 73 -1.95 5.68 -6.35
CA VAL A 73 -0.78 4.90 -5.93
C VAL A 73 0.15 5.81 -5.13
N ARG A 74 0.69 5.29 -4.04
CA ARG A 74 1.67 5.99 -3.21
C ARG A 74 2.92 5.15 -3.09
N PHE A 75 4.06 5.81 -3.03
CA PHE A 75 5.36 5.12 -3.00
C PHE A 75 6.10 5.35 -1.69
N THR A 76 6.73 4.30 -1.20
CA THR A 76 7.72 4.37 -0.13
C THR A 76 8.94 3.56 -0.55
N LYS A 77 10.06 3.78 0.13
CA LYS A 77 11.32 3.15 -0.23
C LYS A 77 12.07 2.66 1.00
N LYS A 78 12.73 1.52 0.87
CA LYS A 78 13.63 1.00 1.90
C LYS A 78 14.78 0.26 1.22
N GLY A 79 15.99 0.83 1.29
CA GLY A 79 17.14 0.25 0.59
C GLY A 79 16.91 0.09 -0.90
N ASN A 80 17.04 -1.12 -1.39
CA ASN A 80 16.83 -1.44 -2.81
C ASN A 80 15.38 -1.79 -3.14
N GLN A 81 14.47 -1.57 -2.19
CA GLN A 81 13.08 -1.98 -2.34
C GLN A 81 12.19 -0.76 -2.48
N LEU A 82 11.34 -0.81 -3.48
CA LEU A 82 10.32 0.21 -3.73
C LEU A 82 8.97 -0.43 -3.46
N TYR A 83 8.14 0.27 -2.71
CA TYR A 83 6.78 -0.18 -2.41
C TYR A 83 5.79 0.73 -3.12
N ALA A 84 4.89 0.12 -3.88
CA ALA A 84 3.80 0.84 -4.53
C ALA A 84 2.50 0.39 -3.89
N VAL A 85 1.87 1.28 -3.15
CA VAL A 85 0.60 0.99 -2.46
C VAL A 85 -0.55 1.52 -3.29
N ILE A 86 -1.41 0.63 -3.73
CA ILE A 86 -2.60 0.96 -4.53
C ILE A 86 -3.76 1.19 -3.57
N LEU A 87 -4.26 2.42 -3.54
CA LEU A 87 -5.31 2.85 -2.61
C LEU A 87 -6.69 2.53 -3.17
N ASP A 88 -7.01 1.25 -3.23
CA ASP A 88 -8.31 0.76 -3.70
C ASP A 88 -8.57 -0.62 -3.14
N GLU A 89 -9.83 -0.91 -2.84
CA GLU A 89 -10.26 -2.24 -2.38
C GLU A 89 -10.37 -3.23 -3.53
N GLU A 90 -10.48 -2.73 -4.76
CA GLU A 90 -10.62 -3.55 -5.96
C GLU A 90 -9.27 -3.63 -6.69
N LEU A 91 -8.88 -4.84 -7.05
CA LEU A 91 -7.66 -5.07 -7.80
C LEU A 91 -7.98 -6.03 -8.93
N ASP A 92 -7.80 -5.57 -10.17
CA ASP A 92 -8.08 -6.38 -11.35
C ASP A 92 -6.98 -7.42 -11.60
N ALA A 93 -7.24 -8.32 -12.54
CA ALA A 93 -6.27 -9.34 -12.94
C ALA A 93 -4.98 -8.74 -13.50
N SER A 94 -5.02 -7.50 -13.95
CA SER A 94 -3.84 -6.77 -14.43
C SER A 94 -3.93 -5.33 -13.98
N VAL A 95 -2.82 -4.82 -13.44
CA VAL A 95 -2.73 -3.43 -12.98
C VAL A 95 -1.63 -2.74 -13.78
N VAL A 96 -1.95 -1.59 -14.34
CA VAL A 96 -0.97 -0.78 -15.07
C VAL A 96 -0.76 0.52 -14.31
N ILE A 97 0.45 0.70 -13.80
CA ILE A 97 0.83 1.92 -13.07
C ILE A 97 1.51 2.86 -14.06
N LYS A 98 0.95 4.05 -14.20
CA LYS A 98 1.48 5.05 -15.15
C LYS A 98 2.81 5.63 -14.66
N ASP A 99 3.69 5.94 -15.60
CA ASP A 99 4.95 6.62 -15.34
C ASP A 99 5.83 5.95 -14.30
N LEU A 100 5.87 4.62 -14.32
CA LEU A 100 6.73 3.84 -13.44
C LEU A 100 7.60 2.91 -14.27
N GLU A 101 8.90 3.16 -14.26
CA GLU A 101 9.89 2.33 -14.93
C GLU A 101 10.71 1.59 -13.89
N ILE A 102 10.90 0.28 -14.09
CA ILE A 102 11.73 -0.53 -13.20
C ILE A 102 12.78 -1.28 -14.02
N PRO A 103 13.93 -1.63 -13.41
CA PRO A 103 14.98 -2.36 -14.14
C PRO A 103 14.51 -3.73 -14.61
N SER A 104 15.06 -4.21 -15.70
CA SER A 104 14.69 -5.49 -16.29
C SER A 104 14.91 -6.68 -15.36
N GLY A 105 15.84 -6.58 -14.43
CA GLY A 105 16.11 -7.64 -13.46
C GLY A 105 15.32 -7.55 -12.16
N ALA A 106 14.40 -6.59 -12.05
CA ALA A 106 13.62 -6.41 -10.84
C ALA A 106 12.62 -7.54 -10.63
N THR A 107 12.30 -7.82 -9.38
CA THR A 107 11.22 -8.76 -9.02
C THR A 107 10.07 -7.99 -8.38
N VAL A 108 8.85 -8.45 -8.64
CA VAL A 108 7.63 -7.84 -8.10
C VAL A 108 6.87 -8.90 -7.32
N THR A 109 6.51 -8.57 -6.10
CA THR A 109 5.67 -9.44 -5.27
C THR A 109 4.50 -8.62 -4.72
N LEU A 110 3.43 -9.31 -4.35
CA LEU A 110 2.29 -8.69 -3.67
C LEU A 110 2.38 -9.07 -2.20
N LEU A 111 2.45 -8.09 -1.31
CA LEU A 111 2.54 -8.37 0.12
C LEU A 111 1.31 -9.13 0.60
N GLY A 112 1.52 -10.18 1.35
CA GLY A 112 0.47 -11.08 1.83
C GLY A 112 0.23 -12.29 0.94
N GLU A 113 0.84 -12.32 -0.25
CA GLU A 113 0.72 -13.45 -1.18
C GLU A 113 2.11 -14.02 -1.46
N ALA A 114 2.18 -15.32 -1.66
CA ALA A 114 3.44 -15.99 -1.96
C ALA A 114 3.78 -15.90 -3.45
N GLY A 115 5.07 -15.87 -3.75
CA GLY A 115 5.57 -15.96 -5.12
C GLY A 115 5.72 -14.62 -5.83
N GLU A 116 6.53 -14.65 -6.88
CA GLU A 116 6.78 -13.49 -7.71
C GLU A 116 5.65 -13.31 -8.72
N LEU A 117 5.33 -12.06 -9.01
CA LEU A 117 4.32 -11.72 -10.01
C LEU A 117 4.98 -11.51 -11.37
N SER A 118 4.25 -11.87 -12.42
CA SER A 118 4.67 -11.56 -13.80
C SER A 118 4.42 -10.07 -14.06
N TRP A 119 5.38 -9.43 -14.68
CA TRP A 119 5.26 -8.01 -15.00
C TRP A 119 5.91 -7.72 -16.34
N GLU A 120 5.51 -6.61 -16.94
CA GLU A 120 6.02 -6.16 -18.23
C GLU A 120 6.14 -4.64 -18.23
N GLN A 121 7.27 -4.14 -18.70
CA GLN A 121 7.44 -2.71 -18.88
C GLN A 121 6.85 -2.33 -20.26
N LYS A 122 5.76 -1.60 -20.24
CA LYS A 122 5.09 -1.13 -21.47
C LYS A 122 5.38 0.35 -21.66
N GLY A 123 6.48 0.66 -22.36
CA GLY A 123 6.92 2.04 -22.50
C GLY A 123 7.27 2.62 -21.13
N GLU A 124 6.57 3.67 -20.74
CA GLU A 124 6.78 4.32 -19.44
C GLU A 124 5.89 3.78 -18.33
N ASN A 125 5.07 2.78 -18.63
CA ASN A 125 4.12 2.22 -17.69
C ASN A 125 4.52 0.81 -17.26
N LEU A 126 4.24 0.47 -15.99
CA LEU A 126 4.49 -0.87 -15.47
C LEU A 126 3.18 -1.64 -15.44
N SER A 127 3.14 -2.78 -16.14
CA SER A 127 2.00 -3.69 -16.14
C SER A 127 2.33 -4.89 -15.28
N VAL A 128 1.49 -5.17 -14.28
CA VAL A 128 1.68 -6.29 -13.35
C VAL A 128 0.46 -7.20 -13.41
N LYS A 129 0.69 -8.51 -13.52
CA LYS A 129 -0.39 -9.48 -13.46
C LYS A 129 -0.64 -9.85 -12.00
N ILE A 130 -1.91 -9.80 -11.60
CA ILE A 130 -2.32 -10.09 -10.24
C ILE A 130 -2.89 -11.52 -10.20
N PRO A 131 -2.46 -12.35 -9.23
CA PRO A 131 -2.98 -13.72 -9.10
C PRO A 131 -4.47 -13.75 -8.81
N GLU A 132 -5.11 -14.85 -9.16
CA GLU A 132 -6.50 -15.09 -8.78
C GLU A 132 -6.55 -15.47 -7.29
N ASN A 133 -7.70 -15.27 -6.67
CA ASN A 133 -7.96 -15.67 -5.28
C ASN A 133 -7.04 -15.03 -4.24
N ILE A 134 -6.65 -13.79 -4.48
CA ILE A 134 -5.89 -13.04 -3.48
C ILE A 134 -6.80 -12.65 -2.32
N GLN A 135 -6.20 -12.49 -1.14
CA GLN A 135 -6.91 -12.01 0.02
C GLN A 135 -7.36 -10.55 -0.21
N LYS A 136 -8.64 -10.28 0.05
CA LYS A 136 -9.18 -8.93 -0.11
C LYS A 136 -8.65 -8.00 0.98
N GLN A 137 -8.21 -6.82 0.58
CA GLN A 137 -7.65 -5.81 1.48
C GLN A 137 -8.21 -4.42 1.13
N TYR A 138 -8.01 -3.47 2.04
CA TYR A 138 -8.39 -2.07 1.80
C TYR A 138 -7.47 -1.38 0.82
N ALA A 139 -6.22 -1.81 0.79
CA ALA A 139 -5.20 -1.32 -0.13
C ALA A 139 -4.21 -2.46 -0.38
N TYR A 140 -3.52 -2.43 -1.50
CA TYR A 140 -2.61 -3.50 -1.91
C TYR A 140 -1.22 -2.94 -2.14
N THR A 141 -0.21 -3.65 -1.64
CA THR A 141 1.18 -3.20 -1.78
C THR A 141 1.95 -4.12 -2.71
N LEU A 142 2.51 -3.54 -3.76
CA LEU A 142 3.47 -4.22 -4.62
C LEU A 142 4.87 -3.90 -4.10
N LYS A 143 5.65 -4.94 -3.85
CA LYS A 143 7.04 -4.81 -3.42
C LYS A 143 7.93 -5.06 -4.63
N ILE A 144 8.70 -4.06 -5.01
CA ILE A 144 9.57 -4.10 -6.17
C ILE A 144 11.01 -4.12 -5.66
N SER A 145 11.71 -5.24 -5.92
CA SER A 145 13.09 -5.42 -5.48
C SER A 145 14.01 -5.28 -6.69
N CYS A 146 14.93 -4.34 -6.62
CA CYS A 146 15.84 -4.03 -7.74
C CYS A 146 17.23 -4.62 -7.57
#